data_79a3f10aaf1b49b3729ddac53da68c7e
#
_entry.id   79a3f10aaf1b49b3729ddac53da68c7e
#
_cell.length_a   1.000
_cell.length_b   1.000
_cell.length_c   1.000
_cell.angle_alpha   90.00
_cell.angle_beta   90.00
_cell.angle_gamma   90.00
#
_symmetry.space_group_name_H-M   'P 1'
#
loop_
_entity.id
_entity.type
_entity.pdbx_description
1 polymer ?
#
loop_
_entity_poly.entity_id
_entity_poly.type
_entity_poly.pdbx_seq_one_letter_code
_entity_poly.pdbx_strand_id
1 'polypeptide(L)'
;DGSTISNKLIQTDAAINPGNSGGALLNMKGEVIGINTAKYNSSMAEGMGYAIPSNQIKPTVESLLETGTQPQPYIGITGTNASLYNLEVGALVLEVKDNSPAAAAGLKSGDIITQFNGKTIKDMDSLLNAMDSSDIGKKVDLTVVRDNKDKIKLQLTVADKNS
;
A
#
# COMPACT_ATOMS: atom_id res chain seq x y z
N ASP A 1 4.87 -0.17 16.67
CA ASP A 1 4.48 0.42 15.39
C ASP A 1 5.70 0.52 14.49
N GLY A 2 6.04 -0.60 13.84
CA GLY A 2 7.16 -0.69 12.91
C GLY A 2 6.67 -0.75 11.45
N SER A 3 5.85 0.20 11.03
CA SER A 3 5.58 0.40 9.61
C SER A 3 6.81 0.99 8.95
N THR A 4 7.69 0.14 8.43
CA THR A 4 8.80 0.57 7.60
C THR A 4 8.26 0.87 6.21
N ILE A 5 7.63 2.03 6.05
CA ILE A 5 7.41 2.60 4.72
C ILE A 5 8.81 2.94 4.21
N SER A 6 9.37 2.08 3.37
CA SER A 6 10.65 2.30 2.69
C SER A 6 10.49 3.34 1.58
N ASN A 7 9.86 4.45 1.88
CA ASN A 7 9.83 5.59 0.98
C ASN A 7 11.16 6.33 1.14
N LYS A 8 11.99 6.28 0.10
CA LYS A 8 13.17 7.14 0.04
C LYS A 8 12.67 8.58 -0.03
N LEU A 9 12.76 9.32 1.07
CA LEU A 9 12.41 10.73 1.16
C LEU A 9 13.63 11.59 0.93
N ILE A 10 13.45 12.80 0.40
CA ILE A 10 14.45 13.84 0.38
C ILE A 10 14.42 14.49 1.77
N GLN A 11 15.54 14.46 2.48
CA GLN A 11 15.71 15.23 3.70
C GLN A 11 16.20 16.64 3.34
N THR A 12 15.64 17.66 3.99
CA THR A 12 16.01 19.07 3.78
C THR A 12 16.04 19.82 5.10
N ASP A 13 16.89 20.82 5.18
CA ASP A 13 16.95 21.80 6.25
C ASP A 13 16.04 23.02 5.99
N ALA A 14 15.40 23.07 4.81
CA ALA A 14 14.36 24.05 4.53
C ALA A 14 13.21 23.93 5.55
N ALA A 15 12.71 25.07 6.05
CA ALA A 15 11.70 25.09 7.08
C ALA A 15 10.37 24.49 6.58
N ILE A 16 10.09 23.26 6.95
CA ILE A 16 8.80 22.60 6.69
C ILE A 16 7.89 22.83 7.90
N ASN A 17 6.81 23.57 7.68
CA ASN A 17 5.85 23.94 8.70
C ASN A 17 4.41 23.69 8.20
N PRO A 18 3.40 23.67 9.11
CA PRO A 18 1.99 23.69 8.71
C PRO A 18 1.72 24.84 7.74
N GLY A 19 1.14 24.54 6.59
CA GLY A 19 0.85 25.49 5.52
C GLY A 19 1.71 25.32 4.26
N ASN A 20 2.92 24.71 4.34
CA ASN A 20 3.69 24.39 3.15
C ASN A 20 3.75 22.88 2.82
N SER A 21 3.10 22.04 3.64
CA SER A 21 2.90 20.62 3.32
C SER A 21 2.02 20.48 2.05
N GLY A 22 2.43 19.63 1.13
CA GLY A 22 1.84 19.51 -0.21
C GLY A 22 2.38 20.52 -1.23
N GLY A 23 3.15 21.52 -0.79
CA GLY A 23 3.86 22.46 -1.66
C GLY A 23 5.10 21.84 -2.30
N ALA A 24 5.58 22.48 -3.39
CA ALA A 24 6.74 22.01 -4.11
C ALA A 24 8.06 22.30 -3.35
N LEU A 25 8.98 21.32 -3.35
CA LEU A 25 10.40 21.54 -3.04
C LEU A 25 11.13 21.82 -4.35
N LEU A 26 11.80 22.97 -4.43
CA LEU A 26 12.51 23.41 -5.63
C LEU A 26 14.03 23.34 -5.41
N ASN A 27 14.76 23.08 -6.49
CA ASN A 27 16.20 23.26 -6.50
C ASN A 27 16.58 24.72 -6.88
N MET A 28 17.87 25.01 -6.89
CA MET A 28 18.40 26.35 -7.25
C MET A 28 18.10 26.77 -8.70
N LYS A 29 17.65 25.84 -9.56
CA LYS A 29 17.26 26.13 -10.94
C LYS A 29 15.75 26.37 -11.09
N GLY A 30 14.96 26.29 -9.99
CA GLY A 30 13.51 26.38 -10.00
C GLY A 30 12.79 25.11 -10.44
N GLU A 31 13.49 23.97 -10.52
CA GLU A 31 12.89 22.69 -10.89
C GLU A 31 12.26 22.02 -9.65
N VAL A 32 11.09 21.42 -9.81
CA VAL A 32 10.41 20.65 -8.74
C VAL A 32 11.13 19.33 -8.52
N ILE A 33 11.80 19.17 -7.37
CA ILE A 33 12.52 17.97 -7.00
C ILE A 33 11.74 17.08 -6.02
N GLY A 34 10.68 17.61 -5.41
CA GLY A 34 9.83 16.87 -4.48
C GLY A 34 8.59 17.64 -4.05
N ILE A 35 7.73 16.98 -3.29
CA ILE A 35 6.57 17.57 -2.62
C ILE A 35 6.78 17.48 -1.12
N ASN A 36 6.67 18.62 -0.44
CA ASN A 36 6.81 18.70 1.00
C ASN A 36 5.79 17.84 1.72
N THR A 37 6.25 17.03 2.67
CA THR A 37 5.37 16.22 3.51
C THR A 37 5.50 16.64 4.97
N ALA A 38 4.63 16.07 5.81
CA ALA A 38 4.60 16.44 7.22
C ALA A 38 5.96 16.23 7.89
N LYS A 39 6.28 17.15 8.82
CA LYS A 39 7.41 17.03 9.72
C LYS A 39 7.22 15.77 10.59
N TYR A 40 8.20 14.88 10.65
CA TYR A 40 8.22 13.84 11.68
C TYR A 40 8.30 14.54 13.05
N ASN A 41 7.23 14.47 13.83
CA ASN A 41 7.18 14.96 15.20
C ASN A 41 7.95 14.00 16.12
N SER A 42 9.27 14.00 16.05
CA SER A 42 10.07 13.47 17.12
C SER A 42 10.85 14.63 17.74
N SER A 43 10.87 14.70 19.05
CA SER A 43 11.66 15.66 19.81
C SER A 43 13.18 15.63 19.50
N MET A 44 13.63 14.69 18.71
CA MET A 44 15.00 14.53 18.24
C MET A 44 15.24 15.05 16.80
N ALA A 45 14.22 15.57 16.12
CA ALA A 45 14.29 15.96 14.71
C ALA A 45 13.93 17.44 14.48
N GLU A 46 14.23 18.31 15.44
CA GLU A 46 14.09 19.76 15.22
C GLU A 46 14.95 20.21 14.04
N GLY A 47 14.34 20.91 13.07
CA GLY A 47 15.02 21.45 11.90
C GLY A 47 15.16 20.50 10.71
N MET A 48 14.59 19.28 10.76
CA MET A 48 14.60 18.35 9.61
C MET A 48 13.23 18.30 8.95
N GLY A 49 13.18 18.64 7.66
CA GLY A 49 12.02 18.50 6.78
C GLY A 49 12.18 17.31 5.84
N TYR A 50 11.08 16.81 5.33
CA TYR A 50 11.07 15.71 4.38
C TYR A 50 10.16 16.04 3.19
N ALA A 51 10.58 15.61 1.99
CA ALA A 51 9.79 15.71 0.78
C ALA A 51 9.78 14.37 0.03
N ILE A 52 8.67 14.07 -0.61
CA ILE A 52 8.54 12.91 -1.51
C ILE A 52 9.20 13.28 -2.83
N PRO A 53 10.19 12.50 -3.32
CA PRO A 53 10.88 12.79 -4.57
C PRO A 53 9.94 12.90 -5.78
N SER A 54 10.21 13.85 -6.69
CA SER A 54 9.39 14.10 -7.88
C SER A 54 9.26 12.87 -8.79
N ASN A 55 10.28 12.03 -8.88
CA ASN A 55 10.24 10.79 -9.66
C ASN A 55 9.27 9.74 -9.11
N GLN A 56 8.95 9.78 -7.80
CA GLN A 56 7.95 8.89 -7.19
C GLN A 56 6.52 9.40 -7.41
N ILE A 57 6.34 10.72 -7.49
CA ILE A 57 5.01 11.34 -7.67
C ILE A 57 4.60 11.47 -9.13
N LYS A 58 5.56 11.50 -10.05
CA LYS A 58 5.29 11.72 -11.48
C LYS A 58 4.21 10.78 -12.05
N PRO A 59 4.25 9.44 -11.83
CA PRO A 59 3.21 8.55 -12.34
C PRO A 59 1.81 8.86 -11.77
N THR A 60 1.74 9.23 -10.49
CA THR A 60 0.48 9.63 -9.83
C THR A 60 -0.07 10.92 -10.44
N VAL A 61 0.79 11.92 -10.66
CA VAL A 61 0.39 13.20 -11.27
C VAL A 61 -0.10 12.97 -12.70
N GLU A 62 0.62 12.18 -13.51
CA GLU A 62 0.22 11.84 -14.86
C GLU A 62 -1.15 11.16 -14.89
N SER A 63 -1.39 10.17 -14.02
CA SER A 63 -2.68 9.50 -13.90
C SER A 63 -3.81 10.47 -13.51
N LEU A 64 -3.56 11.35 -12.53
CA LEU A 64 -4.54 12.35 -12.11
C LEU A 64 -4.88 13.35 -13.23
N LEU A 65 -3.90 13.73 -14.05
CA LEU A 65 -4.13 14.64 -15.18
C LEU A 65 -4.91 13.96 -16.31
N GLU A 66 -4.69 12.67 -16.54
CA GLU A 66 -5.33 11.91 -17.62
C GLU A 66 -6.73 11.44 -17.26
N THR A 67 -6.93 10.96 -16.04
CA THR A 67 -8.17 10.26 -15.63
C THR A 67 -8.93 10.97 -14.51
N GLY A 68 -8.32 11.97 -13.86
CA GLY A 68 -8.88 12.64 -12.67
C GLY A 68 -8.83 11.79 -11.39
N THR A 69 -8.34 10.55 -11.47
CA THR A 69 -8.27 9.61 -10.34
C THR A 69 -6.92 8.90 -10.31
N GLN A 70 -6.50 8.48 -9.12
CA GLN A 70 -5.39 7.56 -8.99
C GLN A 70 -5.95 6.14 -8.92
N PRO A 71 -5.57 5.24 -9.86
CA PRO A 71 -5.96 3.84 -9.78
C PRO A 71 -5.50 3.22 -8.45
N GLN A 72 -6.42 2.55 -7.75
CA GLN A 72 -6.12 1.87 -6.49
C GLN A 72 -6.37 0.38 -6.62
N PRO A 73 -5.31 -0.47 -6.66
CA PRO A 73 -5.48 -1.91 -6.68
C PRO A 73 -6.33 -2.39 -5.51
N TYR A 74 -7.36 -3.17 -5.81
CA TYR A 74 -8.39 -3.56 -4.88
C TYR A 74 -8.79 -5.02 -5.06
N ILE A 75 -8.95 -5.75 -3.96
CA ILE A 75 -9.45 -7.12 -3.96
C ILE A 75 -10.72 -7.31 -3.13
N GLY A 76 -11.04 -6.37 -2.24
CA GLY A 76 -12.29 -6.35 -1.49
C GLY A 76 -12.30 -7.14 -0.20
N ILE A 77 -11.26 -6.97 0.61
CA ILE A 77 -11.19 -7.56 1.96
C ILE A 77 -10.92 -6.48 3.01
N THR A 78 -11.28 -6.78 4.25
CA THR A 78 -10.69 -6.21 5.44
C THR A 78 -9.89 -7.29 6.16
N GLY A 79 -8.78 -6.94 6.77
CA GLY A 79 -7.90 -7.92 7.39
C GLY A 79 -6.98 -7.33 8.44
N THR A 80 -6.21 -8.20 9.06
CA THR A 80 -5.23 -7.87 10.09
C THR A 80 -4.07 -8.87 10.06
N ASN A 81 -3.06 -8.68 10.90
CA ASN A 81 -1.96 -9.61 11.01
C ASN A 81 -2.42 -10.88 11.75
N ALA A 82 -2.25 -12.04 11.12
CA ALA A 82 -2.63 -13.34 11.70
C ALA A 82 -1.90 -13.62 13.02
N SER A 83 -0.67 -13.12 13.18
CA SER A 83 0.13 -13.24 14.41
C SER A 83 -0.52 -12.64 15.64
N LEU A 84 -1.42 -11.66 15.51
CA LEU A 84 -2.17 -11.08 16.63
C LEU A 84 -3.17 -12.09 17.26
N TYR A 85 -3.49 -13.15 16.54
CA TYR A 85 -4.41 -14.20 16.97
C TYR A 85 -3.70 -15.53 17.23
N ASN A 86 -2.36 -15.54 17.37
CA ASN A 86 -1.53 -16.73 17.52
C ASN A 86 -1.74 -17.76 16.37
N LEU A 87 -2.00 -17.25 15.17
CA LEU A 87 -2.16 -18.04 13.95
C LEU A 87 -0.87 -18.05 13.13
N GLU A 88 -0.84 -18.82 12.04
CA GLU A 88 0.28 -18.83 11.08
C GLU A 88 0.59 -17.42 10.57
N VAL A 89 1.85 -17.20 10.18
CA VAL A 89 2.31 -15.94 9.60
C VAL A 89 1.56 -15.65 8.30
N GLY A 90 0.98 -14.45 8.20
CA GLY A 90 0.21 -14.04 7.04
C GLY A 90 -0.78 -12.91 7.34
N ALA A 91 -1.57 -12.57 6.34
CA ALA A 91 -2.68 -11.62 6.45
C ALA A 91 -3.99 -12.37 6.70
N LEU A 92 -4.56 -12.22 7.89
CA LEU A 92 -5.85 -12.80 8.26
C LEU A 92 -6.99 -11.97 7.65
N VAL A 93 -7.86 -12.62 6.89
CA VAL A 93 -9.07 -12.04 6.33
C VAL A 93 -10.16 -12.00 7.41
N LEU A 94 -10.58 -10.82 7.79
CA LEU A 94 -11.69 -10.61 8.74
C LEU A 94 -13.03 -10.57 8.01
N GLU A 95 -13.07 -9.91 6.86
CA GLU A 95 -14.28 -9.74 6.07
C GLU A 95 -13.96 -9.79 4.58
N VAL A 96 -14.85 -10.35 3.79
CA VAL A 96 -14.82 -10.30 2.33
C VAL A 96 -16.06 -9.53 1.88
N LYS A 97 -15.84 -8.46 1.12
CA LYS A 97 -16.94 -7.62 0.61
C LYS A 97 -17.71 -8.34 -0.50
N ASP A 98 -19.01 -8.22 -0.46
CA ASP A 98 -19.88 -8.74 -1.51
C ASP A 98 -19.52 -8.13 -2.88
N ASN A 99 -19.69 -8.91 -3.94
CA ASN A 99 -19.41 -8.53 -5.33
C ASN A 99 -17.96 -8.07 -5.57
N SER A 100 -17.01 -8.44 -4.69
CA SER A 100 -15.61 -8.12 -4.84
C SER A 100 -14.83 -9.21 -5.59
N PRO A 101 -13.63 -8.90 -6.11
CA PRO A 101 -12.73 -9.90 -6.68
C PRO A 101 -12.44 -11.06 -5.71
N ALA A 102 -12.28 -10.77 -4.42
CA ALA A 102 -12.04 -11.77 -3.39
C ALA A 102 -13.25 -12.72 -3.22
N ALA A 103 -14.48 -12.17 -3.19
CA ALA A 103 -15.69 -12.96 -3.11
C ALA A 103 -15.85 -13.88 -4.34
N ALA A 104 -15.62 -13.33 -5.53
CA ALA A 104 -15.67 -14.09 -6.78
C ALA A 104 -14.63 -15.22 -6.84
N ALA A 105 -13.47 -15.04 -6.22
CA ALA A 105 -12.43 -16.05 -6.11
C ALA A 105 -12.69 -17.10 -5.04
N GLY A 106 -13.73 -16.95 -4.21
CA GLY A 106 -14.07 -17.87 -3.12
C GLY A 106 -13.22 -17.70 -1.86
N LEU A 107 -12.60 -16.52 -1.68
CA LEU A 107 -11.94 -16.12 -0.43
C LEU A 107 -13.02 -16.00 0.67
N LYS A 108 -12.69 -16.37 1.89
CA LYS A 108 -13.62 -16.35 3.02
C LYS A 108 -13.02 -15.67 4.24
N SER A 109 -13.88 -15.17 5.12
CA SER A 109 -13.47 -14.76 6.45
C SER A 109 -12.82 -15.93 7.18
N GLY A 110 -11.71 -15.68 7.88
CA GLY A 110 -10.89 -16.68 8.55
C GLY A 110 -9.76 -17.25 7.69
N ASP A 111 -9.71 -16.99 6.38
CA ASP A 111 -8.57 -17.35 5.54
C ASP A 111 -7.34 -16.55 5.93
N ILE A 112 -6.17 -17.19 5.91
CA ILE A 112 -4.88 -16.52 6.10
C ILE A 112 -4.16 -16.50 4.75
N ILE A 113 -3.98 -15.32 4.17
CA ILE A 113 -3.23 -15.16 2.92
C ILE A 113 -1.74 -15.27 3.25
N THR A 114 -1.08 -16.28 2.67
CA THR A 114 0.36 -16.56 2.86
C THR A 114 1.19 -16.29 1.63
N GLN A 115 0.56 -16.24 0.43
CA GLN A 115 1.20 -15.82 -0.82
C GLN A 115 0.23 -15.01 -1.67
N PHE A 116 0.77 -14.01 -2.37
CA PHE A 116 0.06 -13.18 -3.33
C PHE A 116 0.97 -12.95 -4.55
N ASN A 117 0.54 -13.42 -5.72
CA ASN A 117 1.27 -13.31 -6.98
C ASN A 117 2.75 -13.76 -6.86
N GLY A 118 2.98 -14.91 -6.21
CA GLY A 118 4.32 -15.50 -5.98
C GLY A 118 5.12 -14.86 -4.85
N LYS A 119 4.68 -13.72 -4.29
CA LYS A 119 5.33 -13.07 -3.14
C LYS A 119 4.83 -13.68 -1.84
N THR A 120 5.73 -13.95 -0.90
CA THR A 120 5.37 -14.41 0.45
C THR A 120 4.76 -13.26 1.25
N ILE A 121 3.61 -13.51 1.87
CA ILE A 121 2.89 -12.56 2.72
C ILE A 121 3.12 -12.95 4.18
N LYS A 122 3.69 -12.03 4.94
CA LYS A 122 4.01 -12.21 6.37
C LYS A 122 3.02 -11.51 7.30
N ASP A 123 2.38 -10.46 6.80
CA ASP A 123 1.49 -9.55 7.53
C ASP A 123 0.61 -8.78 6.54
N MET A 124 -0.27 -7.94 7.05
CA MET A 124 -1.16 -7.11 6.23
C MET A 124 -0.39 -6.08 5.40
N ASP A 125 0.69 -5.52 5.93
CA ASP A 125 1.50 -4.52 5.21
C ASP A 125 2.18 -5.14 3.98
N SER A 126 2.72 -6.36 4.11
CA SER A 126 3.30 -7.08 2.96
C SER A 126 2.26 -7.42 1.89
N LEU A 127 1.00 -7.69 2.29
CA LEU A 127 -0.10 -7.88 1.35
C LEU A 127 -0.43 -6.57 0.62
N LEU A 128 -0.58 -5.46 1.34
CA LEU A 128 -0.85 -4.14 0.75
C LEU A 128 0.25 -3.75 -0.24
N ASN A 129 1.52 -3.88 0.14
CA ASN A 129 2.67 -3.62 -0.74
C ASN A 129 2.68 -4.53 -1.99
N ALA A 130 2.25 -5.79 -1.85
CA ALA A 130 2.16 -6.71 -2.97
C ALA A 130 1.01 -6.33 -3.91
N MET A 131 -0.12 -5.86 -3.37
CA MET A 131 -1.27 -5.35 -4.12
C MET A 131 -0.93 -4.06 -4.86
N ASP A 132 -0.30 -3.08 -4.19
CA ASP A 132 0.10 -1.79 -4.79
C ASP A 132 1.07 -1.97 -5.97
N SER A 133 1.84 -3.07 -5.96
CA SER A 133 2.74 -3.44 -7.05
C SER A 133 2.05 -4.21 -8.18
N SER A 134 0.74 -4.42 -8.10
CA SER A 134 -0.01 -5.25 -9.05
C SER A 134 -0.78 -4.41 -10.05
N ASP A 135 -0.78 -4.86 -11.29
CA ASP A 135 -1.55 -4.22 -12.35
C ASP A 135 -3.05 -4.48 -12.18
N ILE A 136 -3.86 -3.43 -12.26
CA ILE A 136 -5.32 -3.52 -12.30
C ILE A 136 -5.75 -4.27 -13.56
N GLY A 137 -6.77 -5.12 -13.42
CA GLY A 137 -7.27 -5.97 -14.51
C GLY A 137 -6.47 -7.26 -14.72
N LYS A 138 -5.35 -7.45 -14.03
CA LYS A 138 -4.55 -8.69 -14.12
C LYS A 138 -5.04 -9.75 -13.14
N LYS A 139 -4.94 -11.00 -13.58
CA LYS A 139 -5.14 -12.17 -12.71
C LYS A 139 -3.92 -12.41 -11.87
N VAL A 140 -4.13 -12.64 -10.59
CA VAL A 140 -3.08 -12.97 -9.60
C VAL A 140 -3.45 -14.25 -8.87
N ASP A 141 -2.44 -15.04 -8.55
CA ASP A 141 -2.60 -16.27 -7.77
C ASP A 141 -2.42 -15.95 -6.28
N LEU A 142 -3.30 -16.52 -5.45
CA LEU A 142 -3.20 -16.48 -4.00
C LEU A 142 -3.02 -17.88 -3.45
N THR A 143 -2.24 -17.99 -2.37
CA THR A 143 -2.25 -19.15 -1.50
C THR A 143 -2.78 -18.74 -0.15
N VAL A 144 -3.82 -19.40 0.31
CA VAL A 144 -4.42 -19.17 1.63
C VAL A 144 -4.37 -20.43 2.47
N VAL A 145 -4.32 -20.28 3.78
CA VAL A 145 -4.52 -21.34 4.77
C VAL A 145 -5.93 -21.17 5.34
N ARG A 146 -6.78 -22.17 5.19
CA ARG A 146 -8.15 -22.22 5.70
C ARG A 146 -8.24 -23.24 6.84
N ASP A 147 -8.99 -22.90 7.88
CA ASP A 147 -9.20 -23.73 9.06
C ASP A 147 -7.89 -24.22 9.72
N ASN A 148 -6.81 -23.43 9.60
CA ASN A 148 -5.46 -23.72 10.10
C ASN A 148 -4.85 -25.04 9.56
N LYS A 149 -5.33 -25.57 8.46
CA LYS A 149 -4.89 -26.88 7.92
C LYS A 149 -4.70 -26.87 6.40
N ASP A 150 -5.68 -26.41 5.67
CA ASP A 150 -5.74 -26.62 4.22
C ASP A 150 -5.11 -25.46 3.48
N LYS A 151 -4.07 -25.75 2.69
CA LYS A 151 -3.51 -24.79 1.74
C LYS A 151 -4.32 -24.80 0.46
N ILE A 152 -5.01 -23.71 0.18
CA ILE A 152 -5.88 -23.54 -0.97
C ILE A 152 -5.26 -22.52 -1.91
N LYS A 153 -5.21 -22.85 -3.20
CA LYS A 153 -4.83 -21.92 -4.25
C LYS A 153 -6.09 -21.30 -4.85
N LEU A 154 -6.13 -19.99 -4.88
CA LEU A 154 -7.21 -19.20 -5.47
C LEU A 154 -6.62 -18.31 -6.56
N GLN A 155 -7.44 -17.88 -7.50
CA GLN A 155 -7.08 -16.91 -8.51
C GLN A 155 -8.13 -15.80 -8.53
N LEU A 156 -7.70 -14.54 -8.50
CA LEU A 156 -8.59 -13.38 -8.62
C LEU A 156 -8.03 -12.38 -9.63
N THR A 157 -8.90 -11.50 -10.10
CA THR A 157 -8.52 -10.35 -10.92
C THR A 157 -8.49 -9.11 -10.05
N VAL A 158 -7.36 -8.40 -10.00
CA VAL A 158 -7.24 -7.15 -9.25
C VAL A 158 -8.15 -6.10 -9.89
N ALA A 159 -9.05 -5.50 -9.12
CA ALA A 159 -9.92 -4.42 -9.58
C ALA A 159 -9.36 -3.04 -9.23
N ASP A 160 -9.94 -1.98 -9.79
CA ASP A 160 -9.77 -0.62 -9.28
C ASP A 160 -10.83 -0.37 -8.21
N LYS A 161 -10.42 0.17 -7.06
CA LYS A 161 -11.33 0.55 -5.98
C LYS A 161 -12.30 1.68 -6.39
N ASN A 162 -11.92 2.46 -7.39
CA ASN A 162 -12.66 3.63 -7.86
C ASN A 162 -13.55 3.34 -9.09
N SER A 163 -13.64 2.08 -9.53
CA SER A 163 -14.48 1.65 -10.66
C SER A 163 -15.86 1.18 -10.23
#